data_2e6dcc821aaee5111314bb9555ade7fa
#
_entry.id   2e6dcc821aaee5111314bb9555ade7fa
#
_cell.length_a   1.000
_cell.length_b   1.000
_cell.length_c   1.000
_cell.angle_alpha   90.00
_cell.angle_beta   90.00
_cell.angle_gamma   90.00
#
_symmetry.space_group_name_H-M   'P 1'
#
loop_
_entity.id
_entity.type
_entity.pdbx_description
1 polymer ?
#
loop_
_entity_poly.entity_id
_entity_poly.type
_entity_poly.pdbx_seq_one_letter_code
_entity_poly.pdbx_strand_id
1 'polypeptide(L)'
;MPKSASSGQLPEPGEIFLDHVGWMVPDMGQAATTFERLGFKLTPYSVHGDRDPATGELKPVGSANRLAMLERGYLEILTPIDGYDTPVARHMRNAIAHHTGVHLLAFSVHDAAEFGHEITARDFTLQPTVHLRRTVENEAGGQSEVAFTVVRAAFDQFPEARMQVVTHHTPEHMWQSRYLSRESGITGLLEAAIVTTNPGEAALRYSRFLGRRAEPDGASIVVRLDRGALRFVDPRGAAERFGRISKPPMPAVGAVTLTSRDLDKTRYFLLSQGLRPGAIDPTHLLIDASEALGVHLVIVAE
;
A
#
# COMPACT_ATOMS: atom_id res chain seq x y z
N MET A 1 -2.18 27.83 -14.26
CA MET A 1 -3.24 26.99 -13.68
C MET A 1 -2.59 26.05 -12.68
N PRO A 2 -3.11 25.85 -11.46
CA PRO A 2 -2.57 24.85 -10.57
C PRO A 2 -2.69 23.48 -11.26
N LYS A 3 -1.60 22.68 -11.23
CA LYS A 3 -1.64 21.30 -11.72
C LYS A 3 -2.70 20.55 -10.94
N SER A 4 -3.53 19.76 -11.63
CA SER A 4 -4.53 18.89 -10.99
C SER A 4 -3.84 18.01 -9.95
N ALA A 5 -4.51 17.68 -8.85
CA ALA A 5 -3.98 16.79 -7.80
C ALA A 5 -3.62 15.39 -8.33
N SER A 6 -4.15 15.01 -9.49
CA SER A 6 -3.87 13.75 -10.20
C SER A 6 -2.62 13.80 -11.08
N SER A 7 -2.02 14.99 -11.32
CA SER A 7 -0.82 15.08 -12.16
C SER A 7 0.37 14.43 -11.47
N GLY A 8 0.97 13.40 -12.07
CA GLY A 8 2.07 12.62 -11.53
C GLY A 8 1.66 11.40 -10.72
N GLN A 9 0.35 11.07 -10.67
CA GLN A 9 -0.14 9.83 -10.05
C GLN A 9 -0.12 8.65 -11.04
N LEU A 10 -0.26 8.92 -12.32
CA LEU A 10 -0.28 7.88 -13.35
C LEU A 10 1.10 7.68 -13.95
N PRO A 11 1.52 6.40 -14.12
CA PRO A 11 2.73 6.06 -14.86
C PRO A 11 2.53 6.26 -16.37
N GLU A 12 3.58 6.70 -17.04
CA GLU A 12 3.68 6.68 -18.50
C GLU A 12 3.93 5.24 -19.00
N PRO A 13 3.75 4.95 -20.31
CA PRO A 13 4.08 3.64 -20.86
C PRO A 13 5.50 3.19 -20.51
N GLY A 14 5.60 2.01 -19.91
CA GLY A 14 6.87 1.42 -19.45
C GLY A 14 7.28 1.81 -18.01
N GLU A 15 6.62 2.76 -17.37
CA GLU A 15 6.85 3.10 -15.97
C GLU A 15 6.04 2.20 -15.02
N ILE A 16 6.60 1.97 -13.83
CA ILE A 16 5.96 1.27 -12.72
C ILE A 16 6.12 2.10 -11.46
N PHE A 17 5.02 2.39 -10.78
CA PHE A 17 5.02 3.11 -9.51
C PHE A 17 4.61 2.19 -8.36
N LEU A 18 5.21 2.33 -7.19
CA LEU A 18 4.63 1.83 -5.95
C LEU A 18 3.38 2.66 -5.67
N ASP A 19 2.22 2.07 -5.92
CA ASP A 19 0.93 2.76 -5.92
C ASP A 19 0.37 2.87 -4.50
N HIS A 20 0.24 1.73 -3.84
CA HIS A 20 -0.23 1.67 -2.46
C HIS A 20 0.27 0.42 -1.74
N VAL A 21 0.16 0.47 -0.43
CA VAL A 21 0.33 -0.67 0.46
C VAL A 21 -0.92 -0.85 1.29
N GLY A 22 -1.33 -2.12 1.53
CA GLY A 22 -2.58 -2.43 2.21
C GLY A 22 -2.36 -3.12 3.55
N TRP A 23 -2.80 -2.48 4.63
CA TRP A 23 -2.92 -3.09 5.95
C TRP A 23 -4.14 -4.00 5.99
N MET A 24 -3.98 -5.22 6.50
CA MET A 24 -5.11 -6.06 6.86
C MET A 24 -5.29 -6.02 8.37
N VAL A 25 -6.48 -5.59 8.80
CA VAL A 25 -6.80 -5.34 10.20
C VAL A 25 -8.08 -6.04 10.63
N PRO A 26 -8.18 -6.49 11.90
CA PRO A 26 -9.40 -7.12 12.40
C PRO A 26 -10.53 -6.11 12.67
N ASP A 27 -10.19 -4.86 13.02
CA ASP A 27 -11.14 -3.81 13.42
C ASP A 27 -10.82 -2.51 12.67
N MET A 28 -11.74 -2.11 11.78
CA MET A 28 -11.62 -0.87 11.00
C MET A 28 -11.73 0.38 11.87
N GLY A 29 -12.53 0.36 12.93
CA GLY A 29 -12.71 1.52 13.83
C GLY A 29 -11.42 1.84 14.58
N GLN A 30 -10.80 0.82 15.17
CA GLN A 30 -9.52 0.96 15.85
C GLN A 30 -8.41 1.39 14.87
N ALA A 31 -8.38 0.79 13.68
CA ALA A 31 -7.41 1.14 12.67
C ALA A 31 -7.59 2.57 12.18
N ALA A 32 -8.82 3.03 11.96
CA ALA A 32 -9.11 4.40 11.59
C ALA A 32 -8.61 5.40 12.65
N THR A 33 -8.91 5.16 13.93
CA THR A 33 -8.42 6.00 15.03
C THR A 33 -6.88 6.08 15.04
N THR A 34 -6.20 4.95 14.80
CA THR A 34 -4.73 4.91 14.74
C THR A 34 -4.21 5.76 13.58
N PHE A 35 -4.77 5.59 12.37
CA PHE A 35 -4.34 6.34 11.20
C PHE A 35 -4.64 7.85 11.31
N GLU A 36 -5.78 8.22 11.86
CA GLU A 36 -6.13 9.64 12.11
C GLU A 36 -5.17 10.26 13.12
N ARG A 37 -4.77 9.55 14.17
CA ARG A 37 -3.75 9.98 15.14
C ARG A 37 -2.35 10.11 14.49
N LEU A 38 -2.05 9.32 13.47
CA LEU A 38 -0.83 9.46 12.64
C LEU A 38 -0.89 10.62 11.66
N GLY A 39 -2.02 11.32 11.56
CA GLY A 39 -2.24 12.50 10.72
C GLY A 39 -2.76 12.18 9.32
N PHE A 40 -3.28 10.98 9.12
CA PHE A 40 -3.91 10.62 7.87
C PHE A 40 -5.40 10.93 7.88
N LYS A 41 -5.86 11.55 6.81
CA LYS A 41 -7.29 11.74 6.55
C LYS A 41 -7.83 10.54 5.79
N LEU A 42 -8.88 9.93 6.30
CA LEU A 42 -9.41 8.70 5.72
C LEU A 42 -10.65 8.97 4.86
N THR A 43 -10.73 8.26 3.72
CA THR A 43 -11.95 8.21 2.92
C THR A 43 -13.09 7.55 3.69
N PRO A 44 -14.37 7.71 3.28
CA PRO A 44 -15.48 6.95 3.82
C PRO A 44 -15.24 5.43 3.72
N TYR A 45 -15.86 4.68 4.63
CA TYR A 45 -15.87 3.22 4.61
C TYR A 45 -16.53 2.72 3.31
N SER A 46 -15.86 1.84 2.57
CA SER A 46 -16.32 1.33 1.28
C SER A 46 -16.31 -0.19 1.27
N VAL A 47 -17.48 -0.78 1.05
CA VAL A 47 -17.61 -2.24 0.88
C VAL A 47 -17.23 -2.63 -0.53
N HIS A 48 -16.38 -3.65 -0.66
CA HIS A 48 -16.01 -4.20 -1.95
C HIS A 48 -17.09 -5.17 -2.46
N GLY A 49 -17.37 -5.09 -3.74
CA GLY A 49 -18.33 -5.98 -4.37
C GLY A 49 -18.02 -6.20 -5.85
N ASP A 50 -18.43 -7.34 -6.34
CA ASP A 50 -18.42 -7.67 -7.76
C ASP A 50 -19.82 -7.43 -8.34
N ARG A 51 -19.91 -6.86 -9.53
CA ARG A 51 -21.18 -6.74 -10.24
C ARG A 51 -21.55 -8.08 -10.86
N ASP A 52 -22.75 -8.53 -10.54
CA ASP A 52 -23.35 -9.67 -11.23
C ASP A 52 -23.53 -9.33 -12.72
N PRO A 53 -22.91 -10.09 -13.65
CA PRO A 53 -22.97 -9.77 -15.08
C PRO A 53 -24.39 -9.83 -15.67
N ALA A 54 -25.30 -10.63 -15.06
CA ALA A 54 -26.65 -10.83 -15.55
C ALA A 54 -27.63 -9.77 -15.04
N THR A 55 -27.46 -9.33 -13.76
CA THR A 55 -28.40 -8.42 -13.11
C THR A 55 -27.84 -7.02 -12.91
N GLY A 56 -26.53 -6.84 -12.99
CA GLY A 56 -25.84 -5.58 -12.65
C GLY A 56 -25.80 -5.28 -11.15
N GLU A 57 -26.34 -6.17 -10.31
CA GLU A 57 -26.37 -6.02 -8.85
C GLU A 57 -24.97 -6.15 -8.25
N LEU A 58 -24.65 -5.28 -7.30
CA LEU A 58 -23.38 -5.33 -6.57
C LEU A 58 -23.47 -6.40 -5.46
N LYS A 59 -22.73 -7.50 -5.61
CA LYS A 59 -22.61 -8.55 -4.59
C LYS A 59 -21.36 -8.32 -3.75
N PRO A 60 -21.49 -8.10 -2.43
CA PRO A 60 -20.32 -7.94 -1.56
C PRO A 60 -19.39 -9.15 -1.60
N VAL A 61 -18.08 -8.89 -1.70
CA VAL A 61 -17.04 -9.95 -1.70
C VAL A 61 -16.50 -10.23 -0.30
N GLY A 62 -17.09 -9.64 0.74
CA GLY A 62 -16.75 -9.89 2.13
C GLY A 62 -15.51 -9.14 2.61
N SER A 63 -15.19 -8.03 1.98
CA SER A 63 -14.13 -7.11 2.42
C SER A 63 -14.55 -5.66 2.25
N ALA A 64 -13.93 -4.78 3.05
CA ALA A 64 -14.13 -3.35 2.97
C ALA A 64 -12.82 -2.62 3.20
N ASN A 65 -12.76 -1.35 2.79
CA ASN A 65 -11.59 -0.52 2.99
C ASN A 65 -11.92 0.91 3.43
N ARG A 66 -10.88 1.59 3.92
CA ARG A 66 -10.71 3.05 3.96
C ARG A 66 -9.33 3.39 3.43
N LEU A 67 -9.17 4.55 2.80
CA LEU A 67 -7.92 4.96 2.17
C LEU A 67 -7.40 6.24 2.83
N ALA A 68 -6.09 6.29 3.07
CA ALA A 68 -5.35 7.49 3.41
C ALA A 68 -4.64 7.99 2.15
N MET A 69 -5.25 8.97 1.49
CA MET A 69 -4.74 9.51 0.22
C MET A 69 -3.55 10.44 0.46
N LEU A 70 -2.48 10.24 -0.29
CA LEU A 70 -1.27 11.08 -0.30
C LEU A 70 -1.14 11.81 -1.64
N GLU A 71 -0.27 12.78 -1.72
CA GLU A 71 0.04 13.46 -2.98
C GLU A 71 0.69 12.51 -4.00
N ARG A 72 1.36 11.44 -3.51
CA ARG A 72 1.94 10.35 -4.31
C ARG A 72 1.62 9.01 -3.66
N GLY A 73 0.78 8.21 -4.31
CA GLY A 73 0.29 6.94 -3.79
C GLY A 73 -0.72 7.09 -2.66
N TYR A 74 -1.00 6.00 -1.95
CA TYR A 74 -1.89 5.98 -0.79
C TYR A 74 -1.65 4.77 0.11
N LEU A 75 -2.21 4.81 1.32
CA LEU A 75 -2.25 3.70 2.24
C LEU A 75 -3.68 3.16 2.28
N GLU A 76 -3.84 1.85 2.15
CA GLU A 76 -5.14 1.19 2.20
C GLU A 76 -5.30 0.43 3.52
N ILE A 77 -6.41 0.61 4.20
CA ILE A 77 -6.80 -0.18 5.37
C ILE A 77 -7.91 -1.12 4.94
N LEU A 78 -7.68 -2.41 5.07
CA LEU A 78 -8.56 -3.49 4.64
C LEU A 78 -9.06 -4.28 5.84
N THR A 79 -10.36 -4.61 5.85
CA THR A 79 -10.94 -5.49 6.87
C THR A 79 -11.86 -6.53 6.22
N PRO A 80 -11.87 -7.78 6.71
CA PRO A 80 -12.89 -8.73 6.32
C PRO A 80 -14.22 -8.35 6.96
N ILE A 81 -15.31 -8.61 6.26
CA ILE A 81 -16.68 -8.41 6.78
C ILE A 81 -17.17 -9.73 7.38
N ASP A 82 -17.77 -9.65 8.58
CA ASP A 82 -18.32 -10.82 9.26
C ASP A 82 -19.48 -11.44 8.48
N GLY A 83 -19.63 -12.76 8.59
CA GLY A 83 -20.66 -13.51 7.91
C GLY A 83 -20.34 -13.89 6.44
N TYR A 84 -19.26 -13.37 5.87
CA TYR A 84 -18.83 -13.74 4.51
C TYR A 84 -17.74 -14.81 4.54
N ASP A 85 -17.95 -15.90 3.78
CA ASP A 85 -16.97 -16.96 3.56
C ASP A 85 -16.51 -17.02 2.08
N THR A 86 -15.99 -15.90 1.61
CA THR A 86 -15.41 -15.78 0.27
C THR A 86 -13.90 -16.06 0.30
N PRO A 87 -13.28 -16.39 -0.87
CA PRO A 87 -11.81 -16.55 -0.94
C PRO A 87 -11.06 -15.33 -0.44
N VAL A 88 -11.54 -14.11 -0.72
CA VAL A 88 -10.95 -12.85 -0.27
C VAL A 88 -11.06 -12.71 1.25
N ALA A 89 -12.24 -12.93 1.82
CA ALA A 89 -12.45 -12.83 3.26
C ALA A 89 -11.64 -13.86 4.03
N ARG A 90 -11.56 -15.12 3.54
CA ARG A 90 -10.70 -16.16 4.13
C ARG A 90 -9.22 -15.79 4.08
N HIS A 91 -8.74 -15.31 2.92
CA HIS A 91 -7.36 -14.86 2.78
C HIS A 91 -7.02 -13.76 3.80
N MET A 92 -7.89 -12.75 3.94
CA MET A 92 -7.66 -11.66 4.90
C MET A 92 -7.67 -12.14 6.35
N ARG A 93 -8.61 -13.02 6.74
CA ARG A 93 -8.62 -13.61 8.10
C ARG A 93 -7.36 -14.41 8.37
N ASN A 94 -6.88 -15.20 7.42
CA ASN A 94 -5.64 -15.95 7.56
C ASN A 94 -4.42 -15.03 7.72
N ALA A 95 -4.35 -13.96 6.92
CA ALA A 95 -3.30 -12.96 7.03
C ALA A 95 -3.31 -12.27 8.41
N ILE A 96 -4.47 -11.81 8.87
CA ILE A 96 -4.65 -11.18 10.18
C ILE A 96 -4.33 -12.16 11.33
N ALA A 97 -4.72 -13.43 11.21
CA ALA A 97 -4.38 -14.45 12.20
C ALA A 97 -2.86 -14.68 12.30
N HIS A 98 -2.12 -14.46 11.23
CA HIS A 98 -0.66 -14.49 11.23
C HIS A 98 -0.09 -13.24 11.92
N HIS A 99 -0.49 -12.03 11.48
CA HIS A 99 -0.23 -10.76 12.17
C HIS A 99 -1.12 -9.64 11.59
N THR A 100 -1.38 -8.61 12.39
CA THR A 100 -1.89 -7.33 11.87
C THR A 100 -0.75 -6.58 11.21
N GLY A 101 -0.93 -6.10 9.97
CA GLY A 101 0.13 -5.42 9.24
C GLY A 101 -0.14 -5.27 7.76
N VAL A 102 0.90 -4.91 7.01
CA VAL A 102 0.84 -4.81 5.54
C VAL A 102 0.91 -6.20 4.92
N HIS A 103 -0.14 -6.56 4.19
CA HIS A 103 -0.27 -7.83 3.47
C HIS A 103 -0.60 -7.64 1.98
N LEU A 104 -0.54 -6.40 1.49
CA LEU A 104 -0.77 -6.08 0.08
C LEU A 104 0.25 -5.06 -0.39
N LEU A 105 0.88 -5.34 -1.53
CA LEU A 105 1.71 -4.43 -2.29
C LEU A 105 1.10 -4.25 -3.69
N ALA A 106 0.80 -3.02 -4.04
CA ALA A 106 0.18 -2.66 -5.30
C ALA A 106 1.05 -1.73 -6.12
N PHE A 107 1.07 -1.97 -7.42
CA PHE A 107 1.89 -1.24 -8.38
C PHE A 107 0.99 -0.69 -9.47
N SER A 108 1.09 0.60 -9.76
CA SER A 108 0.41 1.16 -10.91
C SER A 108 1.29 1.10 -12.16
N VAL A 109 0.65 0.79 -13.27
CA VAL A 109 1.21 0.75 -14.62
C VAL A 109 0.25 1.42 -15.59
N HIS A 110 0.75 1.80 -16.77
CA HIS A 110 -0.09 2.41 -17.81
C HIS A 110 -1.22 1.49 -18.24
N ASP A 111 -0.94 0.21 -18.52
CA ASP A 111 -1.94 -0.82 -18.86
C ASP A 111 -1.67 -2.11 -18.08
N ALA A 112 -2.51 -2.39 -17.07
CA ALA A 112 -2.38 -3.57 -16.22
C ALA A 112 -2.72 -4.88 -16.97
N ALA A 113 -3.59 -4.84 -17.99
CA ALA A 113 -3.93 -6.03 -18.74
C ALA A 113 -2.76 -6.45 -19.65
N GLU A 114 -2.13 -5.49 -20.35
CA GLU A 114 -0.92 -5.71 -21.14
C GLU A 114 0.23 -6.19 -20.23
N PHE A 115 0.47 -5.49 -19.11
CA PHE A 115 1.52 -5.89 -18.16
C PHE A 115 1.27 -7.29 -17.57
N GLY A 116 0.01 -7.70 -17.43
CA GLY A 116 -0.36 -9.05 -17.03
C GLY A 116 0.13 -10.13 -18.01
N HIS A 117 0.14 -9.87 -19.31
CA HIS A 117 0.74 -10.76 -20.29
C HIS A 117 2.26 -10.89 -20.10
N GLU A 118 2.94 -9.79 -19.81
CA GLU A 118 4.38 -9.81 -19.52
C GLU A 118 4.68 -10.61 -18.24
N ILE A 119 3.87 -10.45 -17.17
CA ILE A 119 4.00 -11.20 -15.93
C ILE A 119 3.83 -12.70 -16.20
N THR A 120 2.84 -13.08 -17.00
CA THR A 120 2.61 -14.48 -17.39
C THR A 120 3.78 -15.04 -18.21
N ALA A 121 4.35 -14.24 -19.11
CA ALA A 121 5.54 -14.62 -19.88
C ALA A 121 6.81 -14.79 -19.02
N ARG A 122 6.78 -14.29 -17.77
CA ARG A 122 7.84 -14.46 -16.75
C ARG A 122 7.53 -15.61 -15.78
N ASP A 123 6.64 -16.54 -16.15
CA ASP A 123 6.24 -17.73 -15.40
C ASP A 123 5.53 -17.46 -14.07
N PHE A 124 4.70 -16.41 -13.99
CA PHE A 124 3.82 -16.19 -12.87
C PHE A 124 2.38 -16.53 -13.23
N THR A 125 1.68 -17.17 -12.29
CA THR A 125 0.24 -17.44 -12.40
C THR A 125 -0.54 -16.24 -11.90
N LEU A 126 -1.52 -15.80 -12.68
CA LEU A 126 -2.40 -14.69 -12.34
C LEU A 126 -3.81 -15.18 -12.05
N GLN A 127 -4.49 -14.47 -11.17
CA GLN A 127 -5.94 -14.56 -11.03
C GLN A 127 -6.61 -13.89 -12.24
N PRO A 128 -7.88 -14.16 -12.52
CA PRO A 128 -8.60 -13.45 -13.57
C PRO A 128 -8.52 -11.94 -13.39
N THR A 129 -8.27 -11.22 -14.49
CA THR A 129 -8.27 -9.75 -14.50
C THR A 129 -9.64 -9.22 -14.08
N VAL A 130 -9.63 -8.20 -13.23
CA VAL A 130 -10.87 -7.60 -12.72
C VAL A 130 -10.96 -6.15 -13.15
N HIS A 131 -12.11 -5.77 -13.69
CA HIS A 131 -12.46 -4.39 -14.01
C HIS A 131 -13.42 -3.88 -12.94
N LEU A 132 -12.88 -3.10 -12.00
CA LEU A 132 -13.65 -2.56 -10.87
C LEU A 132 -14.24 -1.20 -11.24
N ARG A 133 -15.51 -1.00 -10.87
CA ARG A 133 -16.19 0.29 -10.97
C ARG A 133 -17.00 0.52 -9.70
N ARG A 134 -16.91 1.70 -9.14
CA ARG A 134 -17.73 2.09 -7.98
C ARG A 134 -18.11 3.55 -8.04
N THR A 135 -19.27 3.87 -7.53
CA THR A 135 -19.71 5.25 -7.37
C THR A 135 -19.08 5.85 -6.11
N VAL A 136 -18.58 7.07 -6.25
CA VAL A 136 -18.05 7.89 -5.14
C VAL A 136 -18.68 9.27 -5.19
N GLU A 137 -18.79 9.91 -4.04
CA GLU A 137 -19.14 11.33 -4.00
C GLU A 137 -17.95 12.15 -4.52
N ASN A 138 -18.18 13.08 -5.43
CA ASN A 138 -17.17 13.99 -5.97
C ASN A 138 -17.01 15.26 -5.12
N GLU A 139 -16.02 16.11 -5.46
CA GLU A 139 -15.75 17.36 -4.73
C GLU A 139 -16.91 18.37 -4.78
N ALA A 140 -17.77 18.30 -5.78
CA ALA A 140 -18.94 19.17 -5.93
C ALA A 140 -20.20 18.65 -5.20
N GLY A 141 -20.10 17.52 -4.47
CA GLY A 141 -21.24 16.90 -3.77
C GLY A 141 -22.13 16.04 -4.63
N GLY A 142 -21.80 15.87 -5.94
CA GLY A 142 -22.46 14.94 -6.85
C GLY A 142 -21.82 13.56 -6.82
N GLN A 143 -22.30 12.67 -7.70
CA GLN A 143 -21.73 11.34 -7.84
C GLN A 143 -20.81 11.26 -9.07
N SER A 144 -19.71 10.53 -8.93
CA SER A 144 -18.78 10.17 -10.00
C SER A 144 -18.41 8.70 -9.89
N GLU A 145 -17.88 8.13 -10.98
CA GLU A 145 -17.41 6.76 -10.98
C GLU A 145 -15.89 6.70 -10.86
N VAL A 146 -15.37 5.87 -9.96
CA VAL A 146 -13.97 5.43 -10.00
C VAL A 146 -13.89 4.07 -10.69
N ALA A 147 -12.91 3.94 -11.59
CA ALA A 147 -12.71 2.75 -12.41
C ALA A 147 -11.25 2.31 -12.42
N PHE A 148 -11.05 0.99 -12.31
CA PHE A 148 -9.73 0.35 -12.25
C PHE A 148 -9.70 -0.91 -13.09
N THR A 149 -8.54 -1.22 -13.67
CA THR A 149 -8.19 -2.58 -14.08
C THR A 149 -7.18 -3.13 -13.09
N VAL A 150 -7.44 -4.32 -12.55
CA VAL A 150 -6.58 -4.95 -11.53
C VAL A 150 -6.19 -6.36 -11.96
N VAL A 151 -4.89 -6.62 -11.97
CA VAL A 151 -4.28 -7.94 -12.20
C VAL A 151 -3.61 -8.37 -10.90
N ARG A 152 -3.82 -9.60 -10.48
CA ARG A 152 -3.35 -10.14 -9.20
C ARG A 152 -2.56 -11.42 -9.40
N ALA A 153 -1.42 -11.54 -8.73
CA ALA A 153 -0.74 -12.82 -8.61
C ALA A 153 -1.61 -13.85 -7.86
N ALA A 154 -1.46 -15.12 -8.14
CA ALA A 154 -2.04 -16.19 -7.34
C ALA A 154 -1.53 -16.11 -5.89
N PHE A 155 -2.35 -16.52 -4.92
CA PHE A 155 -2.09 -16.31 -3.49
C PHE A 155 -0.83 -16.99 -2.95
N ASP A 156 -0.38 -18.06 -3.58
CA ASP A 156 0.73 -18.92 -3.17
C ASP A 156 2.11 -18.46 -3.69
N GLN A 157 2.17 -17.41 -4.51
CA GLN A 157 3.40 -17.02 -5.18
C GLN A 157 4.27 -16.03 -4.40
N PHE A 158 3.66 -15.29 -3.48
CA PHE A 158 4.35 -14.29 -2.67
C PHE A 158 3.96 -14.45 -1.19
N PRO A 159 4.80 -15.12 -0.39
CA PRO A 159 4.49 -15.34 1.02
C PRO A 159 4.59 -14.08 1.88
N GLU A 160 5.25 -13.02 1.38
CA GLU A 160 5.46 -11.76 2.11
C GLU A 160 4.23 -10.86 2.09
N ALA A 161 3.56 -10.77 0.94
CA ALA A 161 2.37 -9.95 0.74
C ALA A 161 1.67 -10.32 -0.57
N ARG A 162 0.37 -10.10 -0.65
CA ARG A 162 -0.38 -10.19 -1.90
C ARG A 162 0.11 -9.16 -2.89
N MET A 163 0.39 -9.59 -4.12
CA MET A 163 0.86 -8.72 -5.19
C MET A 163 -0.27 -8.39 -6.17
N GLN A 164 -0.40 -7.11 -6.50
CA GLN A 164 -1.32 -6.68 -7.56
C GLN A 164 -0.75 -5.54 -8.39
N VAL A 165 -1.22 -5.46 -9.63
CA VAL A 165 -0.93 -4.38 -10.56
C VAL A 165 -2.25 -3.71 -10.92
N VAL A 166 -2.25 -2.38 -11.00
CA VAL A 166 -3.45 -1.57 -11.20
C VAL A 166 -3.26 -0.51 -12.27
N THR A 167 -4.29 -0.30 -13.08
CA THR A 167 -4.46 0.90 -13.91
C THR A 167 -5.64 1.70 -13.38
N HIS A 168 -5.41 2.96 -13.07
CA HIS A 168 -6.46 3.90 -12.69
C HIS A 168 -7.02 4.58 -13.94
N HIS A 169 -8.32 4.42 -14.21
CA HIS A 169 -8.96 5.02 -15.38
C HIS A 169 -9.57 6.40 -15.09
N THR A 170 -9.85 6.70 -13.81
CA THR A 170 -10.48 7.96 -13.36
C THR A 170 -9.76 8.50 -12.12
N PRO A 171 -8.44 8.83 -12.24
CA PRO A 171 -7.62 9.23 -11.09
C PRO A 171 -8.13 10.51 -10.42
N GLU A 172 -8.74 11.43 -11.16
CA GLU A 172 -9.32 12.68 -10.65
C GLU A 172 -10.46 12.45 -9.65
N HIS A 173 -11.16 11.32 -9.76
CA HIS A 173 -12.21 10.94 -8.81
C HIS A 173 -11.68 10.17 -7.61
N MET A 174 -10.46 9.63 -7.72
CA MET A 174 -9.77 8.93 -6.65
C MET A 174 -8.98 9.91 -5.76
N TRP A 175 -8.12 10.76 -6.35
CA TRP A 175 -7.28 11.73 -5.66
C TRP A 175 -8.00 13.07 -5.45
N GLN A 176 -9.14 13.04 -4.75
CA GLN A 176 -9.88 14.25 -4.39
C GLN A 176 -9.12 15.05 -3.33
N SER A 177 -9.01 16.37 -3.50
CA SER A 177 -8.22 17.24 -2.63
C SER A 177 -8.70 17.21 -1.17
N ARG A 178 -10.00 16.99 -0.95
CA ARG A 178 -10.61 16.86 0.38
C ARG A 178 -10.13 15.67 1.18
N TYR A 179 -9.58 14.63 0.55
CA TYR A 179 -9.07 13.43 1.20
C TYR A 179 -7.55 13.40 1.34
N LEU A 180 -6.83 14.37 0.76
CA LEU A 180 -5.38 14.44 0.91
C LEU A 180 -4.99 14.73 2.36
N SER A 181 -4.11 13.91 2.91
CA SER A 181 -3.54 14.06 4.24
C SER A 181 -2.49 15.18 4.21
N ARG A 182 -2.80 16.36 4.79
CA ARG A 182 -1.93 17.54 4.72
C ARG A 182 -1.46 18.05 6.07
N GLU A 183 -2.12 17.66 7.14
CA GLU A 183 -1.88 18.20 8.48
C GLU A 183 -0.52 17.82 9.02
N SER A 184 -0.15 16.54 8.88
CA SER A 184 1.14 16.01 9.32
C SER A 184 2.34 16.41 8.44
N GLY A 185 2.11 16.97 7.25
CA GLY A 185 3.18 17.24 6.27
C GLY A 185 3.61 16.02 5.44
N ILE A 186 3.07 14.84 5.69
CA ILE A 186 3.36 13.62 4.90
C ILE A 186 2.75 13.76 3.51
N THR A 187 3.54 13.43 2.48
CA THR A 187 3.20 13.72 1.07
C THR A 187 3.17 12.49 0.17
N GLY A 188 3.95 11.45 0.46
CA GLY A 188 4.05 10.35 -0.48
C GLY A 188 4.49 9.03 0.12
N LEU A 189 4.19 7.96 -0.59
CA LEU A 189 4.69 6.61 -0.37
C LEU A 189 6.00 6.43 -1.14
N LEU A 190 7.08 6.05 -0.44
CA LEU A 190 8.41 5.97 -1.01
C LEU A 190 8.94 4.54 -1.10
N GLU A 191 8.82 3.73 -0.06
CA GLU A 191 9.43 2.40 -0.02
C GLU A 191 8.61 1.45 0.88
N ALA A 192 8.58 0.16 0.51
CA ALA A 192 8.16 -0.92 1.39
C ALA A 192 9.35 -1.85 1.66
N ALA A 193 9.66 -2.11 2.92
CA ALA A 193 10.76 -2.97 3.33
C ALA A 193 10.22 -4.35 3.76
N ILE A 194 10.65 -5.38 3.04
CA ILE A 194 10.31 -6.77 3.26
C ILE A 194 11.41 -7.41 4.12
N VAL A 195 11.02 -7.94 5.28
CA VAL A 195 11.90 -8.67 6.19
C VAL A 195 11.71 -10.16 5.96
N THR A 196 12.78 -10.85 5.60
CA THR A 196 12.76 -12.29 5.27
C THR A 196 14.10 -12.94 5.61
N THR A 197 14.10 -14.25 5.82
CA THR A 197 15.34 -15.01 6.05
C THR A 197 16.16 -15.21 4.78
N ASN A 198 15.57 -14.97 3.59
CA ASN A 198 16.25 -15.10 2.29
C ASN A 198 15.96 -13.89 1.39
N PRO A 199 16.56 -12.69 1.71
CA PRO A 199 16.32 -11.47 0.95
C PRO A 199 16.75 -11.58 -0.53
N GLY A 200 17.77 -12.38 -0.84
CA GLY A 200 18.22 -12.58 -2.21
C GLY A 200 17.18 -13.28 -3.09
N GLU A 201 16.59 -14.36 -2.60
CA GLU A 201 15.54 -15.09 -3.31
C GLU A 201 14.30 -14.22 -3.49
N ALA A 202 13.84 -13.59 -2.40
CA ALA A 202 12.68 -12.70 -2.46
C ALA A 202 12.92 -11.56 -3.46
N ALA A 203 14.06 -10.85 -3.39
CA ALA A 203 14.38 -9.77 -4.31
C ALA A 203 14.39 -10.22 -5.77
N LEU A 204 14.93 -11.39 -6.07
CA LEU A 204 14.94 -11.94 -7.43
C LEU A 204 13.52 -12.27 -7.93
N ARG A 205 12.65 -12.82 -7.07
CA ARG A 205 11.26 -13.13 -7.40
C ARG A 205 10.47 -11.86 -7.72
N TYR A 206 10.59 -10.80 -6.89
CA TYR A 206 9.95 -9.52 -7.13
C TYR A 206 10.53 -8.79 -8.34
N SER A 207 11.86 -8.84 -8.53
CA SER A 207 12.57 -8.32 -9.71
C SER A 207 12.01 -8.94 -11.00
N ARG A 208 11.86 -10.27 -11.03
CA ARG A 208 11.28 -10.99 -12.17
C ARG A 208 9.83 -10.61 -12.40
N PHE A 209 9.00 -10.53 -11.34
CA PHE A 209 7.59 -10.14 -11.45
C PHE A 209 7.42 -8.74 -12.03
N LEU A 210 8.18 -7.77 -11.52
CA LEU A 210 8.07 -6.36 -11.92
C LEU A 210 8.88 -6.02 -13.18
N GLY A 211 9.77 -6.91 -13.64
CA GLY A 211 10.67 -6.59 -14.74
C GLY A 211 11.65 -5.45 -14.42
N ARG A 212 12.03 -5.31 -13.15
CA ARG A 212 13.01 -4.32 -12.66
C ARG A 212 14.18 -5.02 -11.99
N ARG A 213 15.38 -4.43 -12.07
CA ARG A 213 16.58 -5.04 -11.49
C ARG A 213 16.57 -5.00 -9.97
N ALA A 214 17.05 -6.07 -9.36
CA ALA A 214 17.41 -6.11 -7.96
C ALA A 214 18.88 -5.73 -7.82
N GLU A 215 19.18 -4.73 -6.99
CA GLU A 215 20.53 -4.17 -6.81
C GLU A 215 20.93 -4.18 -5.34
N PRO A 216 22.19 -4.53 -5.00
CA PRO A 216 22.68 -4.40 -3.62
C PRO A 216 22.64 -2.94 -3.16
N ASP A 217 22.27 -2.73 -1.90
CA ASP A 217 22.25 -1.43 -1.23
C ASP A 217 22.63 -1.61 0.26
N GLY A 218 23.95 -1.60 0.54
CA GLY A 218 24.50 -1.92 1.86
C GLY A 218 24.18 -3.36 2.25
N ALA A 219 23.58 -3.54 3.43
CA ALA A 219 23.13 -4.85 3.95
C ALA A 219 21.76 -5.29 3.38
N SER A 220 21.22 -4.59 2.40
CA SER A 220 19.93 -4.85 1.78
C SER A 220 20.04 -5.06 0.27
N ILE A 221 18.95 -5.52 -0.34
CA ILE A 221 18.78 -5.56 -1.80
C ILE A 221 17.56 -4.71 -2.11
N VAL A 222 17.63 -3.90 -3.17
CA VAL A 222 16.55 -2.98 -3.55
C VAL A 222 16.11 -3.24 -4.98
N VAL A 223 14.80 -3.30 -5.19
CA VAL A 223 14.16 -3.22 -6.50
C VAL A 223 13.59 -1.81 -6.64
N ARG A 224 14.28 -0.97 -7.43
CA ARG A 224 13.85 0.41 -7.69
C ARG A 224 12.78 0.42 -8.77
N LEU A 225 11.78 1.27 -8.57
CA LEU A 225 10.73 1.55 -9.55
C LEU A 225 10.91 2.97 -10.08
N ASP A 226 10.15 3.33 -11.09
CA ASP A 226 10.16 4.70 -11.62
C ASP A 226 9.62 5.70 -10.57
N ARG A 227 8.73 5.24 -9.68
CA ARG A 227 8.37 5.91 -8.44
C ARG A 227 8.26 4.88 -7.31
N GLY A 228 9.08 5.05 -6.28
CA GLY A 228 9.14 4.16 -5.12
C GLY A 228 10.12 3.01 -5.27
N ALA A 229 10.17 2.17 -4.24
CA ALA A 229 11.08 1.03 -4.19
C ALA A 229 10.56 -0.09 -3.28
N LEU A 230 11.10 -1.29 -3.51
CA LEU A 230 11.00 -2.41 -2.57
C LEU A 230 12.39 -2.72 -2.04
N ARG A 231 12.50 -2.83 -0.72
CA ARG A 231 13.74 -3.19 -0.04
C ARG A 231 13.60 -4.56 0.59
N PHE A 232 14.62 -5.38 0.45
CA PHE A 232 14.67 -6.72 1.02
C PHE A 232 15.83 -6.81 2.00
N VAL A 233 15.52 -7.19 3.24
CA VAL A 233 16.50 -7.28 4.33
C VAL A 233 16.28 -8.56 5.12
N ASP A 234 17.37 -9.08 5.69
CA ASP A 234 17.27 -10.08 6.74
C ASP A 234 16.95 -9.41 8.10
N PRO A 235 16.62 -10.17 9.14
CA PRO A 235 16.31 -9.59 10.46
C PRO A 235 17.44 -8.75 11.06
N ARG A 236 18.69 -9.06 10.74
CA ARG A 236 19.84 -8.30 11.21
C ARG A 236 19.95 -6.95 10.49
N GLY A 237 19.89 -6.96 9.15
CA GLY A 237 19.89 -5.74 8.34
C GLY A 237 18.69 -4.84 8.66
N ALA A 238 17.53 -5.43 8.94
CA ALA A 238 16.37 -4.69 9.40
C ALA A 238 16.63 -3.99 10.77
N ALA A 239 17.22 -4.70 11.72
CA ALA A 239 17.57 -4.12 13.03
C ALA A 239 18.65 -3.04 12.94
N GLU A 240 19.61 -3.19 12.05
CA GLU A 240 20.65 -2.18 11.78
C GLU A 240 20.06 -0.92 11.14
N ARG A 241 19.09 -1.06 10.23
CA ARG A 241 18.52 0.06 9.48
C ARG A 241 17.41 0.79 10.23
N PHE A 242 16.53 0.07 10.90
CA PHE A 242 15.32 0.63 11.52
C PHE A 242 15.38 0.64 13.05
N GLY A 243 16.52 0.22 13.64
CA GLY A 243 16.66 0.02 15.08
C GLY A 243 16.04 -1.30 15.54
N ARG A 244 15.75 -1.42 16.85
CA ARG A 244 15.07 -2.62 17.38
C ARG A 244 13.67 -2.72 16.78
N ILE A 245 13.54 -3.52 15.75
CA ILE A 245 12.24 -3.88 15.20
C ILE A 245 11.64 -4.95 16.11
N SER A 246 10.41 -4.72 16.59
CA SER A 246 9.57 -5.82 17.07
C SER A 246 9.49 -6.84 15.93
N LYS A 247 9.93 -8.08 16.19
CA LYS A 247 10.05 -9.10 15.14
C LYS A 247 8.66 -9.43 14.57
N PRO A 248 8.31 -8.94 13.36
CA PRO A 248 7.11 -9.45 12.70
C PRO A 248 7.31 -10.95 12.44
N PRO A 249 6.24 -11.74 12.37
CA PRO A 249 6.33 -13.07 11.79
C PRO A 249 6.90 -12.95 10.39
N MET A 250 7.96 -13.68 10.10
CA MET A 250 8.64 -13.63 8.79
C MET A 250 8.14 -14.75 7.86
N PRO A 251 8.09 -14.49 6.56
CA PRO A 251 8.39 -13.21 5.90
C PRO A 251 7.22 -12.21 6.02
N ALA A 252 7.53 -10.90 6.08
CA ALA A 252 6.53 -9.85 6.18
C ALA A 252 7.05 -8.48 5.69
N VAL A 253 6.14 -7.57 5.38
CA VAL A 253 6.48 -6.15 5.24
C VAL A 253 6.68 -5.58 6.65
N GLY A 254 7.92 -5.28 7.00
CA GLY A 254 8.30 -4.81 8.34
C GLY A 254 8.32 -3.30 8.52
N ALA A 255 8.52 -2.55 7.41
CA ALA A 255 8.49 -1.09 7.43
C ALA A 255 7.94 -0.52 6.13
N VAL A 256 7.31 0.66 6.24
CA VAL A 256 6.88 1.50 5.11
C VAL A 256 7.53 2.87 5.26
N THR A 257 8.21 3.34 4.22
CA THR A 257 8.82 4.68 4.19
C THR A 257 7.90 5.65 3.47
N LEU A 258 7.67 6.78 4.10
CA LEU A 258 6.86 7.89 3.62
C LEU A 258 7.73 9.14 3.48
N THR A 259 7.39 10.02 2.55
CA THR A 259 8.03 11.33 2.42
C THR A 259 7.24 12.39 3.18
N SER A 260 7.96 13.38 3.69
CA SER A 260 7.38 14.59 4.29
C SER A 260 8.02 15.82 3.68
N ARG A 261 7.19 16.84 3.43
CA ARG A 261 7.65 18.16 2.99
C ARG A 261 8.41 18.92 4.07
N ASP A 262 8.11 18.61 5.33
CA ASP A 262 8.69 19.26 6.51
C ASP A 262 8.71 18.26 7.69
N LEU A 263 9.88 17.70 7.97
CA LEU A 263 10.05 16.71 9.05
C LEU A 263 9.81 17.31 10.44
N ASP A 264 10.13 18.59 10.67
CA ASP A 264 9.90 19.22 11.96
C ASP A 264 8.40 19.41 12.18
N LYS A 265 7.66 19.86 11.18
CA LYS A 265 6.20 19.92 11.22
C LYS A 265 5.61 18.55 11.51
N THR A 266 6.09 17.51 10.82
CA THR A 266 5.63 16.12 11.04
C THR A 266 5.93 15.69 12.48
N ARG A 267 7.13 15.94 12.98
CA ARG A 267 7.51 15.62 14.36
C ARG A 267 6.60 16.32 15.37
N TYR A 268 6.38 17.64 15.21
CA TYR A 268 5.49 18.39 16.09
C TYR A 268 4.06 17.89 16.07
N PHE A 269 3.55 17.57 14.88
CA PHE A 269 2.22 16.99 14.74
C PHE A 269 2.12 15.67 15.52
N LEU A 270 3.03 14.73 15.30
CA LEU A 270 3.02 13.42 15.97
C LEU A 270 3.13 13.56 17.49
N LEU A 271 3.99 14.46 17.99
CA LEU A 271 4.10 14.75 19.43
C LEU A 271 2.79 15.30 19.99
N SER A 272 2.08 16.17 19.25
CA SER A 272 0.78 16.73 19.66
C SER A 272 -0.31 15.65 19.78
N GLN A 273 -0.17 14.56 19.01
CA GLN A 273 -1.05 13.40 19.07
C GLN A 273 -0.63 12.37 20.13
N GLY A 274 0.34 12.71 20.99
CA GLY A 274 0.84 11.82 22.05
C GLY A 274 1.72 10.67 21.54
N LEU A 275 2.15 10.72 20.28
CA LEU A 275 3.13 9.79 19.72
C LEU A 275 4.54 10.25 20.06
N ARG A 276 5.47 9.31 20.15
CA ARG A 276 6.89 9.62 20.43
C ARG A 276 7.76 9.07 19.31
N PRO A 277 7.82 9.77 18.15
CA PRO A 277 8.66 9.30 17.06
C PRO A 277 10.12 9.24 17.51
N GLY A 278 10.73 8.07 17.31
CA GLY A 278 12.18 7.92 17.41
C GLY A 278 12.89 8.64 16.27
N ALA A 279 14.20 8.77 16.37
CA ALA A 279 15.05 9.19 15.27
C ALA A 279 15.98 8.01 14.91
N ILE A 280 15.99 7.63 13.64
CA ILE A 280 17.01 6.70 13.12
C ILE A 280 18.30 7.50 12.95
N ASP A 281 18.18 8.70 12.39
CA ASP A 281 19.21 9.71 12.23
C ASP A 281 18.53 11.10 12.14
N PRO A 282 19.27 12.22 11.97
CA PRO A 282 18.67 13.56 11.89
C PRO A 282 17.66 13.76 10.75
N THR A 283 17.68 12.89 9.73
CA THR A 283 16.85 13.00 8.50
C THR A 283 15.72 11.98 8.43
N HIS A 284 15.58 11.11 9.46
CA HIS A 284 14.59 10.05 9.49
C HIS A 284 13.86 10.00 10.83
N LEU A 285 12.54 10.06 10.80
CA LEU A 285 11.68 9.75 11.94
C LEU A 285 11.24 8.30 11.87
N LEU A 286 11.14 7.65 13.01
CA LEU A 286 10.65 6.29 13.14
C LEU A 286 9.42 6.26 14.05
N ILE A 287 8.32 5.73 13.57
CA ILE A 287 7.16 5.36 14.38
C ILE A 287 7.20 3.85 14.57
N ASP A 288 7.17 3.42 15.82
CA ASP A 288 7.20 2.00 16.17
C ASP A 288 5.98 1.25 15.63
N ALA A 289 6.16 0.00 15.27
CA ALA A 289 5.11 -0.85 14.71
C ALA A 289 3.90 -1.00 15.65
N SER A 290 4.10 -0.93 16.96
CA SER A 290 3.02 -0.96 17.94
C SER A 290 2.09 0.25 17.86
N GLU A 291 2.57 1.38 17.36
CA GLU A 291 1.81 2.62 17.15
C GLU A 291 1.23 2.74 15.72
N ALA A 292 1.60 1.81 14.82
CA ALA A 292 1.24 1.86 13.40
C ALA A 292 0.75 0.49 12.86
N LEU A 293 -0.03 -0.21 13.69
CA LEU A 293 -0.72 -1.47 13.32
C LEU A 293 0.24 -2.54 12.77
N GLY A 294 1.33 -2.78 13.48
CA GLY A 294 2.25 -3.90 13.21
C GLY A 294 3.34 -3.65 12.17
N VAL A 295 3.44 -2.44 11.62
CA VAL A 295 4.44 -2.06 10.62
C VAL A 295 5.11 -0.76 11.02
N HIS A 296 6.45 -0.70 11.02
CA HIS A 296 7.17 0.54 11.28
C HIS A 296 6.90 1.56 10.18
N LEU A 297 6.66 2.83 10.56
CA LEU A 297 6.64 3.93 9.61
C LEU A 297 7.95 4.71 9.73
N VAL A 298 8.67 4.79 8.64
CA VAL A 298 9.84 5.66 8.49
C VAL A 298 9.41 6.90 7.73
N ILE A 299 9.71 8.09 8.21
CA ILE A 299 9.36 9.33 7.53
C ILE A 299 10.65 10.07 7.22
N VAL A 300 10.83 10.43 5.94
CA VAL A 300 12.01 11.11 5.43
C VAL A 300 11.64 12.43 4.77
N ALA A 301 12.57 13.36 4.67
CA ALA A 301 12.37 14.58 3.87
C ALA A 301 12.23 14.24 2.37
N GLU A 302 11.43 15.06 1.64
CA GLU A 302 11.35 15.00 0.17
C GLU A 302 12.70 15.29 -0.50
#